data_38fbbca70ded95dd5dbb9f15a3f3e04a
#
_entry.id   38fbbca70ded95dd5dbb9f15a3f3e04a
#
_cell.length_a   1.000
_cell.length_b   1.000
_cell.length_c   1.000
_cell.angle_alpha   90.00
_cell.angle_beta   90.00
_cell.angle_gamma   90.00
#
_symmetry.space_group_name_H-M   'P 1'
#
loop_
_entity.id
_entity.type
_entity.pdbx_description
1 polymer ?
#
loop_
_entity_poly.entity_id
_entity_poly.type
_entity_poly.pdbx_seq_one_letter_code
_entity_poly.pdbx_strand_id
1 'polypeptide(L)'
;MSKIINGEEFNSLVLGSNEVCLVDFYADWCGPCRMLGPVMDEVSKEHTVYKLNVDDEEEIARQFGVMSIPCVIAFKDGKEINRSVGLVSKSDILKLIEE
;
A
#
# COMPACT_ATOMS: atom_id res chain seq x y z
N MET A 1 11.36 5.00 5.48
CA MET A 1 10.64 5.66 4.38
C MET A 1 9.93 4.65 3.51
N SER A 2 8.82 5.05 2.92
CA SER A 2 8.10 4.19 1.98
C SER A 2 8.95 3.98 0.73
N LYS A 3 8.98 2.75 0.22
CA LYS A 3 9.74 2.40 -0.97
C LYS A 3 8.80 2.23 -2.15
N ILE A 4 9.08 2.92 -3.25
CA ILE A 4 8.33 2.72 -4.51
C ILE A 4 8.82 1.44 -5.16
N ILE A 5 7.89 0.55 -5.50
CA ILE A 5 8.20 -0.75 -6.08
C ILE A 5 7.49 -0.93 -7.43
N ASN A 6 8.03 -1.79 -8.27
CA ASN A 6 7.41 -2.21 -9.53
C ASN A 6 6.72 -3.57 -9.38
N GLY A 7 6.18 -4.10 -10.48
CA GLY A 7 5.44 -5.36 -10.47
C GLY A 7 6.28 -6.57 -10.06
N GLU A 8 7.53 -6.63 -10.52
CA GLU A 8 8.44 -7.72 -10.14
C GLU A 8 8.73 -7.68 -8.65
N GLU A 9 8.99 -6.47 -8.14
CA GLU A 9 9.26 -6.28 -6.71
C GLU A 9 8.02 -6.58 -5.88
N PHE A 10 6.84 -6.22 -6.39
CA PHE A 10 5.59 -6.58 -5.71
C PHE A 10 5.48 -8.10 -5.55
N ASN A 11 5.75 -8.84 -6.61
CA ASN A 11 5.69 -10.30 -6.55
C ASN A 11 6.69 -10.89 -5.56
N SER A 12 7.93 -10.37 -5.55
CA SER A 12 8.97 -10.93 -4.68
C SER A 12 8.90 -10.41 -3.25
N LEU A 13 8.67 -9.11 -3.06
CA LEU A 13 8.73 -8.48 -1.74
C LEU A 13 7.42 -8.53 -0.97
N VAL A 14 6.30 -8.61 -1.67
CA VAL A 14 4.96 -8.63 -1.05
C VAL A 14 4.37 -10.03 -1.10
N LEU A 15 4.11 -10.54 -2.29
CA LEU A 15 3.48 -11.87 -2.43
C LEU A 15 4.40 -13.01 -2.03
N GLY A 16 5.71 -12.84 -2.20
CA GLY A 16 6.70 -13.83 -1.83
C GLY A 16 7.20 -13.73 -0.39
N SER A 17 6.67 -12.82 0.40
CA SER A 17 7.11 -12.58 1.77
C SER A 17 6.14 -13.19 2.78
N ASN A 18 6.70 -13.66 3.91
CA ASN A 18 5.89 -14.11 5.05
C ASN A 18 5.64 -12.99 6.05
N GLU A 19 6.23 -11.82 5.84
CA GLU A 19 6.10 -10.71 6.76
C GLU A 19 4.86 -9.87 6.47
N VAL A 20 4.43 -9.12 7.47
CA VAL A 20 3.35 -8.14 7.33
C VAL A 20 3.90 -6.90 6.64
N CYS A 21 3.22 -6.41 5.63
CA CYS A 21 3.57 -5.15 4.99
C CYS A 21 2.32 -4.41 4.52
N LEU A 22 2.50 -3.11 4.25
CA LEU A 22 1.46 -2.25 3.72
C LEU A 22 1.86 -1.82 2.32
N VAL A 23 0.90 -1.83 1.39
CA VAL A 23 1.13 -1.35 0.02
C VAL A 23 0.15 -0.21 -0.25
N ASP A 24 0.70 0.96 -0.54
CA ASP A 24 -0.04 2.18 -0.86
C ASP A 24 -0.18 2.29 -2.38
N PHE A 25 -1.38 2.00 -2.89
CA PHE A 25 -1.70 2.15 -4.31
C PHE A 25 -2.04 3.61 -4.57
N TYR A 26 -1.26 4.27 -5.42
CA TYR A 26 -1.36 5.71 -5.64
C TYR A 26 -1.15 6.08 -7.11
N ALA A 27 -1.37 7.36 -7.43
CA ALA A 27 -0.99 7.96 -8.71
C ALA A 27 -0.45 9.37 -8.47
N ASP A 28 0.39 9.85 -9.38
CA ASP A 28 1.03 11.16 -9.24
C ASP A 28 0.02 12.32 -9.33
N TRP A 29 -1.05 12.14 -10.11
CA TRP A 29 -2.08 13.15 -10.30
C TRP A 29 -3.09 13.22 -9.15
N CYS A 30 -3.01 12.31 -8.21
CA CYS A 30 -4.01 12.15 -7.15
C CYS A 30 -3.67 13.04 -5.95
N GLY A 31 -4.47 14.06 -5.70
CA GLY A 31 -4.28 14.97 -4.57
C GLY A 31 -4.33 14.27 -3.22
N PRO A 32 -5.40 13.49 -2.92
CA PRO A 32 -5.47 12.74 -1.66
C PRO A 32 -4.30 11.78 -1.46
N CYS A 33 -3.78 11.18 -2.54
CA CYS A 33 -2.60 10.31 -2.47
C CYS A 33 -1.39 11.08 -1.94
N ARG A 34 -1.19 12.31 -2.44
CA ARG A 34 -0.09 13.17 -1.97
C ARG A 34 -0.25 13.55 -0.51
N MET A 35 -1.48 13.75 -0.06
CA MET A 35 -1.76 14.08 1.34
C MET A 35 -1.54 12.88 2.26
N LEU A 36 -1.75 11.68 1.76
CA LEU A 36 -1.51 10.46 2.53
C LEU A 36 -0.02 10.13 2.64
N GLY A 37 0.81 10.61 1.72
CA GLY A 37 2.25 10.35 1.69
C GLY A 37 2.95 10.53 3.03
N PRO A 38 2.84 11.71 3.68
CA PRO A 38 3.45 11.92 4.99
C PRO A 38 2.96 10.94 6.07
N VAL A 39 1.69 10.55 6.02
CA VAL A 39 1.13 9.56 6.95
C VAL A 39 1.82 8.22 6.76
N MET A 40 1.96 7.78 5.50
CA MET A 40 2.61 6.51 5.19
C MET A 40 4.10 6.54 5.53
N ASP A 41 4.76 7.69 5.35
CA ASP A 41 6.16 7.84 5.74
C ASP A 41 6.33 7.72 7.25
N GLU A 42 5.39 8.26 8.03
CA GLU A 42 5.38 8.08 9.49
C GLU A 42 5.25 6.60 9.86
N VAL A 43 4.30 5.91 9.23
CA VAL A 43 4.09 4.48 9.47
C VAL A 43 5.33 3.69 9.10
N SER A 44 6.03 4.09 8.03
CA SER A 44 7.21 3.38 7.54
C SER A 44 8.40 3.41 8.49
N LYS A 45 8.37 4.26 9.51
CA LYS A 45 9.42 4.29 10.53
C LYS A 45 9.40 3.02 11.40
N GLU A 46 8.25 2.37 11.52
CA GLU A 46 8.09 1.20 12.38
C GLU A 46 7.57 -0.04 11.65
N HIS A 47 7.08 0.13 10.42
CA HIS A 47 6.48 -0.95 9.65
C HIS A 47 6.97 -0.91 8.21
N THR A 48 6.90 -2.04 7.53
CA THR A 48 7.28 -2.12 6.12
C THR A 48 6.17 -1.52 5.26
N VAL A 49 6.50 -0.47 4.51
CA VAL A 49 5.56 0.22 3.62
C VAL A 49 6.14 0.31 2.21
N TYR A 50 5.38 -0.16 1.24
CA TYR A 50 5.69 -0.03 -0.18
C TYR A 50 4.68 0.88 -0.85
N LYS A 51 5.09 1.53 -1.94
CA LYS A 51 4.21 2.34 -2.78
C LYS A 51 4.19 1.76 -4.19
N LEU A 52 3.00 1.65 -4.74
CA LEU A 52 2.82 1.11 -6.08
C LEU A 52 1.99 2.09 -6.91
N ASN A 53 2.58 2.60 -8.00
CA ASN A 53 1.89 3.54 -8.87
C ASN A 53 0.94 2.77 -9.79
N VAL A 54 -0.37 3.04 -9.69
CA VAL A 54 -1.39 2.30 -10.43
C VAL A 54 -1.34 2.57 -11.94
N ASP A 55 -0.79 3.71 -12.35
CA ASP A 55 -0.64 4.02 -13.77
C ASP A 55 0.48 3.20 -14.42
N ASP A 56 1.51 2.87 -13.64
CA ASP A 56 2.62 2.04 -14.12
C ASP A 56 2.33 0.55 -13.99
N GLU A 57 1.47 0.16 -13.06
CA GLU A 57 1.17 -1.25 -12.74
C GLU A 57 -0.33 -1.50 -12.73
N GLU A 58 -0.97 -1.26 -13.88
CA GLU A 58 -2.42 -1.38 -14.02
C GLU A 58 -2.94 -2.81 -13.76
N GLU A 59 -2.17 -3.81 -14.17
CA GLU A 59 -2.56 -5.21 -13.99
C GLU A 59 -2.69 -5.58 -12.50
N ILE A 60 -1.74 -5.14 -11.69
CA ILE A 60 -1.75 -5.43 -10.25
C ILE A 60 -2.93 -4.72 -9.59
N ALA A 61 -3.16 -3.45 -9.94
CA ALA A 61 -4.30 -2.71 -9.42
C ALA A 61 -5.62 -3.41 -9.76
N ARG A 62 -5.74 -3.90 -10.98
CA ARG A 62 -6.92 -4.64 -11.44
C ARG A 62 -7.07 -5.96 -10.70
N GLN A 63 -5.96 -6.68 -10.52
CA GLN A 63 -5.94 -7.98 -9.83
C GLN A 63 -6.50 -7.87 -8.41
N PHE A 64 -6.20 -6.79 -7.71
CA PHE A 64 -6.66 -6.57 -6.34
C PHE A 64 -7.92 -5.71 -6.26
N GLY A 65 -8.53 -5.40 -7.40
CA GLY A 65 -9.78 -4.65 -7.44
C GLY A 65 -9.65 -3.22 -6.90
N VAL A 66 -8.51 -2.59 -7.12
CA VAL A 66 -8.28 -1.21 -6.68
C VAL A 66 -8.98 -0.28 -7.67
N MET A 67 -10.12 0.27 -7.26
CA MET A 67 -10.94 1.14 -8.11
C MET A 67 -10.87 2.61 -7.70
N SER A 68 -10.47 2.86 -6.48
CA SER A 68 -10.32 4.22 -5.93
C SER A 68 -9.00 4.34 -5.23
N ILE A 69 -8.32 5.48 -5.37
CA ILE A 69 -7.03 5.73 -4.75
C ILE A 69 -7.08 7.00 -3.91
N PRO A 70 -6.27 7.09 -2.85
CA PRO A 70 -5.34 6.07 -2.41
C PRO A 70 -6.04 4.82 -1.85
N CYS A 71 -5.41 3.68 -2.03
CA CYS A 71 -5.88 2.43 -1.44
C CYS A 71 -4.69 1.76 -0.77
N VAL A 72 -4.78 1.54 0.53
CA VAL A 72 -3.71 0.89 1.28
C VAL A 72 -4.16 -0.51 1.62
N ILE A 73 -3.39 -1.49 1.18
CA ILE A 73 -3.70 -2.90 1.43
C ILE A 73 -2.62 -3.47 2.34
N ALA A 74 -3.05 -4.13 3.41
CA ALA A 74 -2.15 -4.87 4.28
C ALA A 74 -2.04 -6.32 3.80
N PHE A 75 -0.82 -6.82 3.73
CA PHE A 75 -0.53 -8.19 3.33
C PHE A 75 0.19 -8.93 4.44
N LYS A 76 -0.09 -10.20 4.57
CA LYS A 76 0.63 -11.13 5.45
C LYS A 76 0.66 -12.49 4.78
N ASP A 77 1.84 -13.14 4.78
CA ASP A 77 2.03 -14.43 4.13
C ASP A 77 1.59 -14.40 2.66
N GLY A 78 1.83 -13.28 1.98
CA GLY A 78 1.50 -13.09 0.58
C GLY A 78 0.02 -12.92 0.29
N LYS A 79 -0.79 -12.68 1.31
CA LYS A 79 -2.25 -12.55 1.15
C LYS A 79 -2.75 -11.23 1.72
N GLU A 80 -3.74 -10.66 1.06
CA GLU A 80 -4.43 -9.47 1.58
C GLU A 80 -5.18 -9.84 2.87
N ILE A 81 -4.93 -9.09 3.94
CA ILE A 81 -5.62 -9.28 5.21
C ILE A 81 -6.58 -8.15 5.53
N ASN A 82 -6.37 -6.97 4.96
CA ASN A 82 -7.21 -5.80 5.25
C ASN A 82 -6.93 -4.70 4.25
N ARG A 83 -7.84 -3.73 4.11
CA ARG A 83 -7.58 -2.56 3.25
C ARG A 83 -8.32 -1.32 3.73
N SER A 84 -7.80 -0.17 3.31
CA SER A 84 -8.38 1.14 3.56
C SER A 84 -8.43 1.90 2.24
N VAL A 85 -9.51 2.61 1.97
CA VAL A 85 -9.67 3.42 0.75
C VAL A 85 -9.84 4.88 1.14
N GLY A 86 -9.10 5.75 0.45
CA GLY A 86 -9.16 7.19 0.65
C GLY A 86 -8.14 7.72 1.64
N LEU A 87 -8.23 9.02 1.89
CA LEU A 87 -7.34 9.71 2.83
C LEU A 87 -7.84 9.45 4.24
N VAL A 88 -7.04 8.74 5.02
CA VAL A 88 -7.38 8.34 6.39
C VAL A 88 -6.23 8.70 7.34
N SER A 89 -6.47 8.55 8.63
CA SER A 89 -5.48 8.89 9.66
C SER A 89 -4.43 7.78 9.81
N LYS A 90 -3.33 8.12 10.45
CA LYS A 90 -2.29 7.13 10.82
C LYS A 90 -2.90 6.00 11.64
N SER A 91 -3.79 6.34 12.58
CA SER A 91 -4.48 5.34 13.42
C SER A 91 -5.26 4.34 12.57
N ASP A 92 -5.95 4.82 11.54
CA ASP A 92 -6.71 3.95 10.64
C ASP A 92 -5.78 3.00 9.87
N ILE A 93 -4.62 3.51 9.42
CA ILE A 93 -3.64 2.68 8.72
C ILE A 93 -3.09 1.59 9.65
N LEU A 94 -2.75 1.96 10.88
CA LEU A 94 -2.20 1.00 11.84
C LEU A 94 -3.19 -0.11 12.19
N LYS A 95 -4.49 0.19 12.15
CA LYS A 95 -5.52 -0.83 12.38
C LYS A 95 -5.53 -1.92 11.33
N LEU A 96 -5.00 -1.64 10.14
CA LEU A 96 -4.97 -2.63 9.06
C LEU A 96 -4.07 -3.82 9.40
N ILE A 97 -3.07 -3.60 10.24
CA ILE A 97 -2.09 -4.63 10.62
C ILE A 97 -2.25 -5.10 12.06
N GLU A 98 -3.26 -4.63 12.76
CA GLU A 98 -3.65 -5.16 14.07
C GLU A 98 -4.38 -6.48 13.87
N GLU A 99 -4.09 -7.42 14.74
CA GLU A 99 -4.77 -8.71 14.77
C GLU A 99 -5.66 -8.84 15.99
#